data_6fd846d9339f51c6b889f11b81dfdfe9
#
_entry.id   6fd846d9339f51c6b889f11b81dfdfe9
#
_cell.length_a   1.000
_cell.length_b   1.000
_cell.length_c   1.000
_cell.angle_alpha   90.00
_cell.angle_beta   90.00
_cell.angle_gamma   90.00
#
_symmetry.space_group_name_H-M   'P 1'
#
loop_
_entity.id
_entity.type
_entity.pdbx_description
1 polymer ?
#
loop_
_entity_poly.entity_id
_entity_poly.type
_entity_poly.pdbx_seq_one_letter_code
_entity_poly.pdbx_strand_id
1 'polypeptide(L)'
;SNEYNKKNKELLELNNRIDILNNNILNEVNIPLPVKSILNNPRLKGIYNTVGKLLTFDDAYINAIETTLGASLNYLVVDNETSVKQAINYLKEQRLGRATFLPLNIIKPKYLDSNIIETLKNTSGFVDIAINLVKYDKAFDNIMQNLLATTIVVKDIDALNSIAKRLNYKYKVVSLDGDISFAGGSISGGAKKNSNSILKDRYELTKLETNKVNLETNIHAIETKINSLNQEQEEIKLKKNKLN
;
A
#
# COMPACT_ATOMS: atom_id res chain seq x y z
N SER A 1 36.36 -10.08 -7.89
CA SER A 1 36.48 -10.31 -6.65
C SER A 1 36.00 -9.38 -5.56
N ASN A 2 36.51 -8.20 -5.29
CA ASN A 2 35.99 -7.32 -4.22
C ASN A 2 34.58 -6.82 -4.51
N GLU A 3 34.29 -6.45 -5.75
CA GLU A 3 32.98 -6.01 -6.20
C GLU A 3 31.93 -7.15 -6.12
N TYR A 4 32.31 -8.34 -6.54
CA TYR A 4 31.48 -9.54 -6.43
C TYR A 4 31.09 -9.84 -4.97
N ASN A 5 32.06 -9.83 -4.07
CA ASN A 5 31.81 -10.08 -2.65
C ASN A 5 30.93 -8.99 -2.01
N LYS A 6 31.13 -7.74 -2.38
CA LYS A 6 30.30 -6.62 -1.94
C LYS A 6 28.85 -6.80 -2.40
N LYS A 7 28.65 -7.12 -3.67
CA LYS A 7 27.30 -7.33 -4.23
C LYS A 7 26.58 -8.52 -3.61
N ASN A 8 27.28 -9.62 -3.33
CA ASN A 8 26.69 -10.77 -2.64
C ASN A 8 26.31 -10.43 -1.20
N LYS A 9 27.08 -9.61 -0.51
CA LYS A 9 26.70 -9.14 0.83
C LYS A 9 25.44 -8.26 0.77
N GLU A 10 25.36 -7.33 -0.18
CA GLU A 10 24.17 -6.51 -0.41
C GLU A 10 22.93 -7.39 -0.68
N LEU A 11 23.10 -8.45 -1.48
CA LEU A 11 22.01 -9.40 -1.78
C LEU A 11 21.54 -10.16 -0.54
N LEU A 12 22.46 -10.58 0.33
CA LEU A 12 22.13 -11.24 1.59
C LEU A 12 21.31 -10.33 2.51
N GLU A 13 21.75 -9.09 2.69
CA GLU A 13 21.04 -8.10 3.49
C GLU A 13 19.65 -7.81 2.93
N LEU A 14 19.53 -7.70 1.61
CA LEU A 14 18.27 -7.50 0.91
C LEU A 14 17.31 -8.69 1.08
N ASN A 15 17.78 -9.92 0.95
CA ASN A 15 17.00 -11.13 1.18
C ASN A 15 16.49 -11.21 2.62
N ASN A 16 17.33 -10.90 3.60
CA ASN A 16 16.94 -10.87 5.01
C ASN A 16 15.81 -9.84 5.25
N ARG A 17 15.90 -8.66 4.65
CA ARG A 17 14.84 -7.64 4.77
C ARG A 17 13.55 -8.09 4.11
N ILE A 18 13.61 -8.70 2.93
CA ILE A 18 12.47 -9.27 2.23
C ILE A 18 11.78 -10.33 3.09
N ASP A 19 12.53 -11.22 3.70
CA ASP A 19 11.99 -12.28 4.56
C ASP A 19 11.26 -11.71 5.79
N ILE A 20 11.83 -10.67 6.43
CA ILE A 20 11.17 -9.99 7.55
C ILE A 20 9.85 -9.36 7.11
N LEU A 21 9.82 -8.66 5.98
CA LEU A 21 8.60 -8.03 5.45
C LEU A 21 7.55 -9.06 5.05
N ASN A 22 7.95 -10.16 4.40
CA ASN A 22 7.06 -11.26 4.08
C ASN A 22 6.43 -11.88 5.34
N ASN A 23 7.21 -12.11 6.37
CA ASN A 23 6.72 -12.63 7.64
C ASN A 23 5.74 -11.67 8.31
N ASN A 24 6.01 -10.36 8.30
CA ASN A 24 5.12 -9.36 8.86
C ASN A 24 3.78 -9.33 8.10
N ILE A 25 3.80 -9.41 6.77
CA ILE A 25 2.62 -9.44 5.92
C ILE A 25 1.84 -10.75 6.11
N LEU A 26 2.52 -11.90 6.13
CA LEU A 26 1.89 -13.21 6.32
C LEU A 26 1.26 -13.36 7.71
N ASN A 27 1.92 -12.87 8.73
CA ASN A 27 1.42 -12.91 10.10
C ASN A 27 0.40 -11.81 10.41
N GLU A 28 0.12 -10.94 9.43
CA GLU A 28 -0.87 -9.86 9.56
C GLU A 28 -0.70 -9.07 10.87
N VAL A 29 0.56 -8.77 11.23
CA VAL A 29 0.96 -8.20 12.54
C VAL A 29 0.20 -6.92 12.90
N ASN A 30 -0.24 -6.17 11.89
CA ASN A 30 -0.91 -4.88 12.06
C ASN A 30 -2.43 -4.93 11.82
N ILE A 31 -2.99 -6.12 11.65
CA ILE A 31 -4.44 -6.29 11.51
C ILE A 31 -5.06 -6.61 12.88
N PRO A 32 -6.13 -5.91 13.29
CA PRO A 32 -6.81 -6.16 14.55
C PRO A 32 -7.25 -7.61 14.69
N LEU A 33 -7.16 -8.17 15.90
CA LEU A 33 -7.52 -9.56 16.18
C LEU A 33 -8.92 -9.95 15.68
N PRO A 34 -9.98 -9.15 15.88
CA PRO A 34 -11.31 -9.52 15.36
C PRO A 34 -11.33 -9.69 13.84
N VAL A 35 -10.68 -8.79 13.12
CA VAL A 35 -10.57 -8.81 11.66
C VAL A 35 -9.81 -10.05 11.18
N LYS A 36 -8.65 -10.30 11.79
CA LYS A 36 -7.80 -11.46 11.51
C LYS A 36 -8.55 -12.77 11.75
N SER A 37 -9.28 -12.86 12.86
CA SER A 37 -10.06 -14.06 13.22
C SER A 37 -11.17 -14.35 12.21
N ILE A 38 -11.83 -13.32 11.67
CA ILE A 38 -12.83 -13.48 10.61
C ILE A 38 -12.18 -13.96 9.32
N LEU A 39 -11.09 -13.33 8.89
CA LEU A 39 -10.39 -13.68 7.65
C LEU A 39 -9.87 -15.12 7.68
N ASN A 40 -9.46 -15.61 8.82
CA ASN A 40 -8.91 -16.97 9.01
C ASN A 40 -9.97 -18.04 9.29
N ASN A 41 -11.26 -17.69 9.36
CA ASN A 41 -12.33 -18.64 9.61
C ASN A 41 -13.00 -19.11 8.31
N PRO A 42 -12.71 -20.33 7.82
CA PRO A 42 -13.24 -20.81 6.55
C PRO A 42 -14.75 -21.11 6.57
N ARG A 43 -15.35 -21.13 7.75
CA ARG A 43 -16.81 -21.35 7.92
C ARG A 43 -17.62 -20.09 7.62
N LEU A 44 -17.01 -18.91 7.74
CA LEU A 44 -17.65 -17.65 7.40
C LEU A 44 -17.58 -17.44 5.88
N LYS A 45 -18.73 -17.29 5.25
CA LYS A 45 -18.86 -17.11 3.80
C LYS A 45 -19.17 -15.65 3.46
N GLY A 46 -18.89 -15.27 2.22
CA GLY A 46 -19.18 -13.93 1.72
C GLY A 46 -18.25 -12.84 2.25
N ILE A 47 -17.13 -13.20 2.83
CA ILE A 47 -16.07 -12.28 3.28
C ILE A 47 -15.03 -12.18 2.16
N TYR A 48 -14.79 -10.96 1.64
CA TYR A 48 -13.77 -10.76 0.62
C TYR A 48 -12.40 -10.50 1.24
N ASN A 49 -12.20 -9.32 1.81
CA ASN A 49 -11.00 -8.94 2.54
C ASN A 49 -11.17 -7.55 3.18
N THR A 50 -10.10 -7.03 3.79
CA THR A 50 -10.07 -5.64 4.25
C THR A 50 -9.98 -4.68 3.05
N VAL A 51 -10.46 -3.46 3.23
CA VAL A 51 -10.32 -2.38 2.24
C VAL A 51 -8.86 -2.20 1.83
N GLY A 52 -7.94 -2.18 2.79
CA GLY A 52 -6.52 -2.01 2.52
C GLY A 52 -5.91 -3.09 1.61
N LYS A 53 -6.41 -4.33 1.66
CA LYS A 53 -5.95 -5.42 0.77
C LYS A 53 -6.60 -5.40 -0.62
N LEU A 54 -7.75 -4.77 -0.76
CA LEU A 54 -8.53 -4.76 -2.01
C LEU A 54 -8.16 -3.62 -2.96
N LEU A 55 -7.25 -2.72 -2.56
CA LEU A 55 -6.80 -1.62 -3.40
C LEU A 55 -5.28 -1.56 -3.52
N THR A 56 -4.83 -0.96 -4.61
CA THR A 56 -3.42 -0.65 -4.88
C THR A 56 -3.28 0.80 -5.36
N PHE A 57 -2.11 1.39 -5.19
CA PHE A 57 -1.82 2.78 -5.59
C PHE A 57 -0.30 3.01 -5.61
N ASP A 58 0.12 4.10 -6.24
CA ASP A 58 1.53 4.49 -6.27
C ASP A 58 2.01 4.95 -4.88
N ASP A 59 3.29 4.73 -4.61
CA ASP A 59 3.96 5.10 -3.35
C ASP A 59 3.87 6.58 -3.01
N ALA A 60 3.87 7.45 -4.02
CA ALA A 60 3.72 8.89 -3.85
C ALA A 60 2.44 9.27 -3.06
N TYR A 61 1.42 8.42 -3.08
CA TYR A 61 0.12 8.66 -2.46
C TYR A 61 -0.11 7.89 -1.15
N ILE A 62 0.89 7.15 -0.68
CA ILE A 62 0.71 6.25 0.47
C ILE A 62 0.26 6.99 1.74
N ASN A 63 0.87 8.14 2.04
CA ASN A 63 0.50 8.93 3.22
C ASN A 63 -0.91 9.52 3.08
N ALA A 64 -1.26 10.01 1.89
CA ALA A 64 -2.58 10.59 1.62
C ALA A 64 -3.68 9.53 1.71
N ILE A 65 -3.52 8.38 1.08
CA ILE A 65 -4.52 7.29 1.08
C ILE A 65 -4.67 6.68 2.46
N GLU A 66 -3.56 6.38 3.14
CA GLU A 66 -3.57 5.84 4.49
C GLU A 66 -4.27 6.79 5.49
N THR A 67 -3.98 8.08 5.40
CA THR A 67 -4.62 9.09 6.25
C THR A 67 -6.11 9.26 5.92
N THR A 68 -6.47 9.25 4.65
CA THR A 68 -7.86 9.33 4.20
C THR A 68 -8.70 8.19 4.72
N LEU A 69 -8.21 6.97 4.58
CA LEU A 69 -8.92 5.76 4.99
C LEU A 69 -8.90 5.57 6.51
N GLY A 70 -7.77 5.84 7.17
CA GLY A 70 -7.65 5.66 8.61
C GLY A 70 -8.11 4.27 9.06
N ALA A 71 -9.03 4.21 10.01
CA ALA A 71 -9.61 2.95 10.51
C ALA A 71 -10.28 2.11 9.41
N SER A 72 -10.76 2.75 8.34
CA SER A 72 -11.42 2.06 7.22
C SER A 72 -10.49 1.12 6.45
N LEU A 73 -9.18 1.24 6.60
CA LEU A 73 -8.22 0.28 6.05
C LEU A 73 -8.49 -1.15 6.50
N ASN A 74 -8.97 -1.32 7.74
CA ASN A 74 -9.27 -2.60 8.36
C ASN A 74 -10.76 -2.99 8.30
N TYR A 75 -11.59 -2.22 7.63
CA TYR A 75 -12.99 -2.58 7.44
C TYR A 75 -13.09 -3.75 6.47
N LEU A 76 -13.98 -4.69 6.77
CA LEU A 76 -14.17 -5.91 5.99
C LEU A 76 -15.24 -5.72 4.93
N VAL A 77 -14.87 -5.92 3.68
CA VAL A 77 -15.80 -5.94 2.56
C VAL A 77 -16.48 -7.30 2.50
N VAL A 78 -17.79 -7.30 2.52
CA VAL A 78 -18.61 -8.51 2.52
C VAL A 78 -19.71 -8.41 1.46
N ASP A 79 -20.28 -9.53 1.07
CA ASP A 79 -21.32 -9.59 0.02
C ASP A 79 -22.65 -8.97 0.47
N ASN A 80 -23.14 -9.31 1.67
CA ASN A 80 -24.44 -8.89 2.17
C ASN A 80 -24.54 -8.90 3.71
N GLU A 81 -25.68 -8.44 4.23
CA GLU A 81 -25.95 -8.35 5.66
C GLU A 81 -26.07 -9.71 6.37
N THR A 82 -26.38 -10.77 5.67
CA THR A 82 -26.42 -12.12 6.23
C THR A 82 -25.01 -12.55 6.63
N SER A 83 -24.03 -12.30 5.78
CA SER A 83 -22.60 -12.54 6.08
C SER A 83 -22.12 -11.67 7.25
N VAL A 84 -22.56 -10.43 7.33
CA VAL A 84 -22.29 -9.55 8.49
C VAL A 84 -22.82 -10.16 9.78
N LYS A 85 -24.08 -10.61 9.78
CA LYS A 85 -24.70 -11.22 10.95
C LYS A 85 -23.94 -12.45 11.44
N GLN A 86 -23.57 -13.32 10.53
CA GLN A 86 -22.79 -14.53 10.86
C GLN A 86 -21.42 -14.16 11.49
N ALA A 87 -20.72 -13.21 10.89
CA ALA A 87 -19.43 -12.75 11.39
C ALA A 87 -19.54 -12.09 12.77
N ILE A 88 -20.54 -11.24 12.99
CA ILE A 88 -20.78 -10.59 14.28
C ILE A 88 -21.13 -11.62 15.37
N ASN A 89 -21.96 -12.61 15.06
CA ASN A 89 -22.29 -13.67 16.01
C ASN A 89 -21.04 -14.47 16.40
N TYR A 90 -20.20 -14.82 15.43
CA TYR A 90 -18.91 -15.48 15.69
C TYR A 90 -18.04 -14.64 16.62
N LEU A 91 -17.88 -13.35 16.37
CA LEU A 91 -17.09 -12.46 17.23
C LEU A 91 -17.63 -12.40 18.66
N LYS A 92 -18.96 -12.37 18.84
CA LYS A 92 -19.60 -12.37 20.15
C LYS A 92 -19.39 -13.68 20.91
N GLU A 93 -19.62 -14.81 20.24
CA GLU A 93 -19.48 -16.14 20.82
C GLU A 93 -18.04 -16.40 21.27
N GLN A 94 -17.07 -15.99 20.46
CA GLN A 94 -15.65 -16.17 20.74
C GLN A 94 -15.02 -15.04 21.57
N ARG A 95 -15.77 -14.00 21.91
CA ARG A 95 -15.31 -12.83 22.68
C ARG A 95 -14.06 -12.15 22.09
N LEU A 96 -14.04 -12.01 20.75
CA LEU A 96 -12.88 -11.55 20.00
C LEU A 96 -12.83 -10.02 19.78
N GLY A 97 -13.81 -9.27 20.29
CA GLY A 97 -13.89 -7.84 20.09
C GLY A 97 -14.78 -7.45 18.91
N ARG A 98 -14.52 -6.29 18.30
CA ARG A 98 -15.40 -5.68 17.28
C ARG A 98 -14.68 -5.50 15.96
N ALA A 99 -15.42 -5.68 14.86
CA ALA A 99 -15.01 -5.33 13.51
C ALA A 99 -16.11 -4.49 12.83
N THR A 100 -15.73 -3.74 11.81
CA THR A 100 -16.65 -2.98 10.97
C THR A 100 -16.73 -3.62 9.60
N PHE A 101 -17.94 -3.72 9.06
CA PHE A 101 -18.26 -4.39 7.80
C PHE A 101 -18.85 -3.41 6.80
N LEU A 102 -18.50 -3.61 5.54
CA LEU A 102 -19.03 -2.85 4.39
C LEU A 102 -19.73 -3.83 3.44
N PRO A 103 -21.05 -4.03 3.58
CA PRO A 103 -21.78 -4.93 2.70
C PRO A 103 -22.01 -4.30 1.32
N LEU A 104 -21.64 -5.03 0.27
CA LEU A 104 -21.70 -4.58 -1.13
C LEU A 104 -23.13 -4.25 -1.60
N ASN A 105 -24.12 -4.97 -1.08
CA ASN A 105 -25.52 -4.75 -1.45
C ASN A 105 -26.15 -3.52 -0.78
N ILE A 106 -25.50 -2.95 0.23
CA ILE A 106 -26.03 -1.83 1.02
C ILE A 106 -25.27 -0.53 0.75
N ILE A 107 -23.94 -0.58 0.74
CA ILE A 107 -23.11 0.62 0.61
C ILE A 107 -23.34 1.26 -0.76
N LYS A 108 -23.64 2.54 -0.75
CA LYS A 108 -23.88 3.33 -1.97
C LYS A 108 -22.65 4.18 -2.30
N PRO A 109 -22.34 4.36 -3.57
CA PRO A 109 -21.28 5.28 -4.00
C PRO A 109 -21.62 6.73 -3.60
N LYS A 110 -20.56 7.52 -3.40
CA LYS A 110 -20.62 8.98 -3.24
C LYS A 110 -19.90 9.62 -4.41
N TYR A 111 -20.29 10.83 -4.74
CA TYR A 111 -19.68 11.58 -5.84
C TYR A 111 -19.52 13.05 -5.44
N LEU A 112 -18.47 13.69 -5.95
CA LEU A 112 -18.38 15.14 -5.94
C LEU A 112 -19.20 15.72 -7.09
N ASP A 113 -19.78 16.88 -6.85
CA ASP A 113 -20.42 17.67 -7.89
C ASP A 113 -19.40 18.01 -8.99
N SER A 114 -19.81 17.92 -10.27
CA SER A 114 -18.96 18.22 -11.41
C SER A 114 -18.41 19.65 -11.41
N ASN A 115 -19.18 20.63 -10.91
CA ASN A 115 -18.74 22.01 -10.78
C ASN A 115 -17.59 22.14 -9.77
N ILE A 116 -17.61 21.39 -8.69
CA ILE A 116 -16.53 21.34 -7.72
C ILE A 116 -15.27 20.77 -8.36
N ILE A 117 -15.39 19.66 -9.09
CA ILE A 117 -14.28 19.01 -9.78
C ILE A 117 -13.63 19.97 -10.80
N GLU A 118 -14.41 20.66 -11.61
CA GLU A 118 -13.91 21.66 -12.57
C GLU A 118 -13.18 22.80 -11.87
N THR A 119 -13.72 23.32 -10.78
CA THR A 119 -13.07 24.35 -9.97
C THR A 119 -11.73 23.86 -9.41
N LEU A 120 -11.66 22.64 -8.90
CA LEU A 120 -10.45 22.03 -8.33
C LEU A 120 -9.36 21.83 -9.39
N LYS A 121 -9.71 21.38 -10.59
CA LYS A 121 -8.74 21.18 -11.69
C LYS A 121 -7.93 22.42 -12.01
N ASN A 122 -8.52 23.61 -11.83
CA ASN A 122 -7.88 24.89 -12.09
C ASN A 122 -7.30 25.56 -10.83
N THR A 123 -7.28 24.85 -9.71
CA THR A 123 -6.79 25.39 -8.43
C THR A 123 -5.36 24.93 -8.18
N SER A 124 -4.48 25.87 -7.83
CA SER A 124 -3.09 25.57 -7.48
C SER A 124 -3.00 24.62 -6.27
N GLY A 125 -2.12 23.64 -6.37
CA GLY A 125 -1.89 22.65 -5.32
C GLY A 125 -2.87 21.48 -5.33
N PHE A 126 -3.89 21.47 -6.19
CA PHE A 126 -4.75 20.30 -6.38
C PHE A 126 -3.97 19.18 -7.07
N VAL A 127 -4.04 17.97 -6.50
CA VAL A 127 -3.43 16.77 -7.09
C VAL A 127 -4.50 15.97 -7.84
N ASP A 128 -5.46 15.41 -7.12
CA ASP A 128 -6.61 14.68 -7.68
C ASP A 128 -7.63 14.36 -6.59
N ILE A 129 -8.77 13.79 -6.99
CA ILE A 129 -9.71 13.15 -6.08
C ILE A 129 -9.13 11.78 -5.68
N ALA A 130 -9.23 11.40 -4.42
CA ALA A 130 -8.59 10.20 -3.90
C ALA A 130 -8.96 8.93 -4.66
N ILE A 131 -10.21 8.80 -5.12
CA ILE A 131 -10.66 7.64 -5.91
C ILE A 131 -9.87 7.45 -7.21
N ASN A 132 -9.39 8.52 -7.84
CA ASN A 132 -8.62 8.47 -9.08
C ASN A 132 -7.17 8.03 -8.87
N LEU A 133 -6.70 7.98 -7.63
CA LEU A 133 -5.33 7.62 -7.26
C LEU A 133 -5.18 6.15 -6.88
N VAL A 134 -6.26 5.39 -6.87
CA VAL A 134 -6.28 3.98 -6.47
C VAL A 134 -6.78 3.09 -7.60
N LYS A 135 -6.36 1.82 -7.56
CA LYS A 135 -6.82 0.76 -8.46
C LYS A 135 -7.43 -0.37 -7.63
N TYR A 136 -8.51 -0.94 -8.11
CA TYR A 136 -9.25 -2.02 -7.44
C TYR A 136 -10.13 -2.76 -8.45
N ASP A 137 -10.63 -3.93 -8.06
CA ASP A 137 -11.60 -4.68 -8.87
C ASP A 137 -12.94 -3.94 -8.91
N LYS A 138 -13.56 -3.88 -10.10
CA LYS A 138 -14.86 -3.23 -10.32
C LYS A 138 -15.97 -3.74 -9.39
N ALA A 139 -15.89 -4.96 -8.92
CA ALA A 139 -16.85 -5.52 -7.96
C ALA A 139 -16.96 -4.69 -6.69
N PHE A 140 -15.92 -3.95 -6.32
CA PHE A 140 -15.83 -3.13 -5.10
C PHE A 140 -16.08 -1.63 -5.36
N ASP A 141 -16.52 -1.26 -6.55
CA ASP A 141 -16.61 0.16 -6.96
C ASP A 141 -17.50 0.98 -6.01
N ASN A 142 -18.66 0.47 -5.63
CA ASN A 142 -19.55 1.20 -4.72
C ASN A 142 -18.90 1.53 -3.39
N ILE A 143 -18.12 0.61 -2.84
CA ILE A 143 -17.43 0.80 -1.57
C ILE A 143 -16.27 1.79 -1.73
N MET A 144 -15.46 1.64 -2.75
CA MET A 144 -14.32 2.53 -2.98
C MET A 144 -14.78 3.94 -3.32
N GLN A 145 -15.82 4.12 -4.10
CA GLN A 145 -16.46 5.41 -4.34
C GLN A 145 -17.02 6.02 -3.06
N ASN A 146 -17.66 5.23 -2.22
CA ASN A 146 -18.17 5.71 -0.93
C ASN A 146 -17.04 6.25 -0.04
N LEU A 147 -15.91 5.57 0.01
CA LEU A 147 -14.78 5.91 0.89
C LEU A 147 -13.89 7.04 0.35
N LEU A 148 -13.73 7.14 -0.98
CA LEU A 148 -12.66 7.92 -1.59
C LEU A 148 -13.13 8.99 -2.60
N ALA A 149 -14.36 8.94 -3.08
CA ALA A 149 -14.82 9.81 -4.16
C ALA A 149 -15.07 11.26 -3.75
N THR A 150 -15.17 11.56 -2.46
CA THR A 150 -15.38 12.91 -1.93
C THR A 150 -14.18 13.45 -1.14
N THR A 151 -13.05 12.77 -1.19
CA THR A 151 -11.80 13.23 -0.58
C THR A 151 -10.90 13.85 -1.63
N ILE A 152 -10.41 15.05 -1.34
CA ILE A 152 -9.57 15.86 -2.22
C ILE A 152 -8.13 15.73 -1.77
N VAL A 153 -7.24 15.33 -2.67
CA VAL A 153 -5.80 15.23 -2.43
C VAL A 153 -5.10 16.45 -2.96
N VAL A 154 -4.27 17.06 -2.12
CA VAL A 154 -3.54 18.29 -2.40
C VAL A 154 -2.05 18.12 -2.13
N LYS A 155 -1.25 19.04 -2.66
CA LYS A 155 0.21 18.96 -2.63
C LYS A 155 0.79 19.08 -1.21
N ASP A 156 0.34 20.06 -0.43
CA ASP A 156 0.91 20.48 0.84
C ASP A 156 -0.13 21.11 1.79
N ILE A 157 0.33 21.51 2.97
CA ILE A 157 -0.53 22.11 4.00
C ILE A 157 -1.11 23.47 3.56
N ASP A 158 -0.40 24.24 2.75
CA ASP A 158 -0.89 25.53 2.27
C ASP A 158 -2.05 25.33 1.30
N ALA A 159 -1.93 24.38 0.39
CA ALA A 159 -3.00 23.98 -0.53
C ALA A 159 -4.19 23.36 0.24
N LEU A 160 -3.92 22.58 1.29
CA LEU A 160 -4.96 22.01 2.16
C LEU A 160 -5.80 23.13 2.79
N ASN A 161 -5.17 24.10 3.44
CA ASN A 161 -5.85 25.21 4.09
C ASN A 161 -6.65 26.06 3.09
N SER A 162 -6.05 26.38 1.95
CA SER A 162 -6.67 27.19 0.90
C SER A 162 -7.90 26.50 0.30
N ILE A 163 -7.78 25.24 -0.07
CA ILE A 163 -8.86 24.48 -0.71
C ILE A 163 -9.97 24.13 0.29
N ALA A 164 -9.63 23.72 1.51
CA ALA A 164 -10.62 23.45 2.55
C ALA A 164 -11.48 24.68 2.84
N LYS A 165 -10.86 25.85 3.00
CA LYS A 165 -11.56 27.12 3.19
C LYS A 165 -12.47 27.47 2.01
N ARG A 166 -11.97 27.34 0.79
CA ARG A 166 -12.72 27.63 -0.45
C ARG A 166 -13.96 26.77 -0.58
N LEU A 167 -13.92 25.54 -0.09
CA LEU A 167 -15.04 24.58 -0.08
C LEU A 167 -15.88 24.67 1.21
N ASN A 168 -15.69 25.71 2.01
CA ASN A 168 -16.40 25.92 3.27
C ASN A 168 -16.28 24.73 4.23
N TYR A 169 -15.14 24.05 4.23
CA TYR A 169 -14.87 22.87 5.08
C TYR A 169 -15.91 21.75 4.96
N LYS A 170 -16.49 21.62 3.77
CA LYS A 170 -17.56 20.66 3.52
C LYS A 170 -17.04 19.25 3.24
N TYR A 171 -15.82 19.14 2.72
CA TYR A 171 -15.21 17.90 2.29
C TYR A 171 -13.89 17.64 3.01
N LYS A 172 -13.52 16.38 3.07
CA LYS A 172 -12.22 15.96 3.53
C LYS A 172 -11.15 16.36 2.50
N VAL A 173 -10.09 17.02 2.95
CA VAL A 173 -8.94 17.41 2.14
C VAL A 173 -7.69 16.83 2.80
N VAL A 174 -6.84 16.15 2.05
CA VAL A 174 -5.63 15.51 2.56
C VAL A 174 -4.41 15.93 1.73
N SER A 175 -3.28 16.24 2.39
CA SER A 175 -2.01 16.52 1.71
C SER A 175 -1.24 15.25 1.40
N LEU A 176 -0.29 15.34 0.47
CA LEU A 176 0.63 14.22 0.17
C LEU A 176 1.48 13.80 1.38
N ASP A 177 1.72 14.71 2.32
CA ASP A 177 2.41 14.41 3.58
C ASP A 177 1.50 13.74 4.63
N GLY A 178 0.21 13.69 4.39
CA GLY A 178 -0.77 13.08 5.28
C GLY A 178 -1.38 14.00 6.32
N ASP A 179 -1.29 15.32 6.16
CA ASP A 179 -2.12 16.27 6.91
C ASP A 179 -3.54 16.23 6.36
N ILE A 180 -4.53 16.35 7.22
CA ILE A 180 -5.94 16.19 6.85
C ILE A 180 -6.83 17.24 7.47
N SER A 181 -7.69 17.84 6.68
CA SER A 181 -8.83 18.63 7.10
C SER A 181 -10.11 17.79 6.95
N PHE A 182 -10.81 17.59 8.03
CA PHE A 182 -12.07 16.85 8.03
C PHE A 182 -13.24 17.77 7.66
N ALA A 183 -14.33 17.16 7.20
CA ALA A 183 -15.58 17.88 7.06
C ALA A 183 -15.97 18.51 8.41
N GLY A 184 -16.29 19.81 8.37
CA GLY A 184 -16.55 20.58 9.60
C GLY A 184 -15.35 21.41 10.09
N GLY A 185 -14.13 21.20 9.52
CA GLY A 185 -13.00 22.10 9.69
C GLY A 185 -11.94 21.69 10.69
N SER A 186 -12.07 20.55 11.39
CA SER A 186 -10.97 20.05 12.22
C SER A 186 -9.79 19.62 11.36
N ILE A 187 -8.58 19.92 11.81
CA ILE A 187 -7.34 19.61 11.07
C ILE A 187 -6.45 18.76 11.97
N SER A 188 -5.92 17.69 11.40
CA SER A 188 -4.93 16.83 12.02
C SER A 188 -3.70 16.73 11.13
N GLY A 189 -2.53 16.80 11.73
CA GLY A 189 -1.25 16.77 11.01
C GLY A 189 -0.08 16.62 11.96
N GLY A 190 1.12 16.67 11.39
CA GLY A 190 2.37 16.53 12.12
C GLY A 190 3.20 15.34 11.66
N ALA A 191 4.34 15.12 12.30
CA ALA A 191 5.20 14.01 11.96
C ALA A 191 4.54 12.68 12.33
N LYS A 192 4.31 11.81 11.34
CA LYS A 192 3.92 10.43 11.60
C LYS A 192 5.11 9.68 12.22
N LYS A 193 4.95 9.17 13.43
CA LYS A 193 5.80 8.07 13.89
C LYS A 193 5.65 6.94 12.87
N ASN A 194 6.76 6.26 12.56
CA ASN A 194 6.76 5.12 11.62
C ASN A 194 5.49 4.30 11.79
N SER A 195 4.55 4.47 10.88
CA SER A 195 3.32 3.69 10.92
C SER A 195 3.69 2.28 10.46
N ASN A 196 3.45 1.30 11.30
CA ASN A 196 3.54 -0.11 10.94
C ASN A 196 2.34 -0.49 10.04
N SER A 197 2.14 0.26 8.97
CA SER A 197 1.06 0.01 8.03
C SER A 197 1.42 -1.16 7.12
N ILE A 198 0.50 -2.10 6.97
CA ILE A 198 0.65 -3.21 6.00
C ILE A 198 0.79 -2.69 4.57
N LEU A 199 0.24 -1.52 4.25
CA LEU A 199 0.38 -0.88 2.94
C LEU A 199 1.82 -0.46 2.68
N LYS A 200 2.50 0.11 3.69
CA LYS A 200 3.92 0.46 3.60
C LYS A 200 4.81 -0.77 3.49
N ASP A 201 4.51 -1.82 4.26
CA ASP A 201 5.25 -3.08 4.20
C ASP A 201 5.12 -3.74 2.81
N ARG A 202 3.93 -3.79 2.25
CA ARG A 202 3.69 -4.32 0.89
C ARG A 202 4.40 -3.49 -0.18
N TYR A 203 4.36 -2.18 -0.05
CA TYR A 203 5.04 -1.27 -0.97
C TYR A 203 6.56 -1.45 -0.89
N GLU A 204 7.13 -1.43 0.32
CA GLU A 204 8.56 -1.65 0.54
C GLU A 204 8.98 -3.02 -0.02
N LEU A 205 8.20 -4.07 0.21
CA LEU A 205 8.44 -5.41 -0.33
C LEU A 205 8.53 -5.40 -1.85
N THR A 206 7.58 -4.80 -2.55
CA THR A 206 7.58 -4.71 -4.02
C THR A 206 8.83 -3.99 -4.53
N LYS A 207 9.23 -2.91 -3.87
CA LYS A 207 10.44 -2.15 -4.21
C LYS A 207 11.71 -2.98 -4.00
N LEU A 208 11.80 -3.70 -2.88
CA LEU A 208 12.95 -4.55 -2.58
C LEU A 208 13.05 -5.76 -3.52
N GLU A 209 11.94 -6.36 -3.92
CA GLU A 209 11.91 -7.45 -4.91
C GLU A 209 12.42 -6.97 -6.27
N THR A 210 12.05 -5.77 -6.71
CA THR A 210 12.60 -5.17 -7.94
C THR A 210 14.10 -4.93 -7.83
N ASN A 211 14.56 -4.40 -6.70
CA ASN A 211 15.98 -4.19 -6.44
C ASN A 211 16.75 -5.53 -6.42
N LYS A 212 16.16 -6.58 -5.88
CA LYS A 212 16.73 -7.93 -5.86
C LYS A 212 16.97 -8.45 -7.27
N VAL A 213 15.98 -8.35 -8.15
CA VAL A 213 16.12 -8.78 -9.57
C VAL A 213 17.27 -8.04 -10.26
N ASN A 214 17.36 -6.72 -10.07
CA ASN A 214 18.43 -5.91 -10.63
C ASN A 214 19.80 -6.31 -10.09
N LEU A 215 19.91 -6.55 -8.80
CA LEU A 215 21.15 -6.95 -8.13
C LEU A 215 21.61 -8.35 -8.57
N GLU A 216 20.70 -9.31 -8.65
CA GLU A 216 20.98 -10.65 -9.18
C GLU A 216 21.47 -10.61 -10.63
N THR A 217 20.87 -9.77 -11.48
CA THR A 217 21.32 -9.56 -12.85
C THR A 217 22.75 -9.01 -12.90
N ASN A 218 23.06 -8.03 -12.05
CA ASN A 218 24.41 -7.47 -11.97
C ASN A 218 25.44 -8.50 -11.49
N ILE A 219 25.10 -9.30 -10.48
CA ILE A 219 25.97 -10.37 -9.97
C ILE A 219 26.23 -11.40 -11.06
N HIS A 220 25.23 -11.82 -11.80
CA HIS A 220 25.38 -12.76 -12.89
C HIS A 220 26.31 -12.23 -14.00
N ALA A 221 26.20 -10.94 -14.34
CA ALA A 221 27.10 -10.31 -15.29
C ALA A 221 28.56 -10.31 -14.82
N ILE A 222 28.79 -10.04 -13.53
CA ILE A 222 30.13 -10.09 -12.92
C ILE A 222 30.68 -11.51 -12.93
N GLU A 223 29.87 -12.53 -12.58
CA GLU A 223 30.25 -13.94 -12.62
C GLU A 223 30.67 -14.37 -14.02
N THR A 224 29.89 -14.02 -15.03
CA THR A 224 30.20 -14.32 -16.43
C THR A 224 31.54 -13.71 -16.84
N LYS A 225 31.80 -12.46 -16.46
CA LYS A 225 33.06 -11.78 -16.74
C LYS A 225 34.27 -12.43 -16.03
N ILE A 226 34.08 -12.82 -14.76
CA ILE A 226 35.12 -13.54 -13.99
C ILE A 226 35.46 -14.86 -14.68
N ASN A 227 34.45 -15.64 -15.07
CA ASN A 227 34.66 -16.92 -15.75
C ASN A 227 35.39 -16.77 -17.10
N SER A 228 35.02 -15.77 -17.89
CA SER A 228 35.71 -15.44 -19.14
C SER A 228 37.20 -15.11 -18.92
N LEU A 229 37.49 -14.24 -17.94
CA LEU A 229 38.86 -13.88 -17.61
C LEU A 229 39.71 -15.07 -17.10
N ASN A 230 39.09 -15.95 -16.31
CA ASN A 230 39.75 -17.15 -15.85
C ASN A 230 40.11 -18.10 -17.02
N GLN A 231 39.20 -18.25 -17.97
CA GLN A 231 39.45 -19.04 -19.18
C GLN A 231 40.59 -18.47 -20.02
N GLU A 232 40.59 -17.17 -20.26
CA GLU A 232 41.68 -16.47 -20.94
C GLU A 232 43.03 -16.66 -20.27
N GLN A 233 43.02 -16.57 -18.94
CA GLN A 233 44.23 -16.77 -18.13
C GLN A 233 44.78 -18.18 -18.23
N GLU A 234 43.93 -19.19 -18.23
CA GLU A 234 44.34 -20.58 -18.41
C GLU A 234 44.88 -20.84 -19.84
N GLU A 235 44.26 -20.28 -20.87
CA GLU A 235 44.77 -20.36 -22.26
C GLU A 235 46.15 -19.74 -22.41
N ILE A 236 46.38 -18.57 -21.76
CA ILE A 236 47.67 -17.89 -21.77
C ILE A 236 48.74 -18.76 -21.10
N LYS A 237 48.42 -19.36 -19.93
CA LYS A 237 49.33 -20.28 -19.24
C LYS A 237 49.70 -21.48 -20.09
N LEU A 238 48.73 -22.10 -20.77
CA LEU A 238 48.95 -23.23 -21.65
C LEU A 238 49.86 -22.87 -22.86
N LYS A 239 49.64 -21.70 -23.46
CA LYS A 239 50.45 -21.19 -24.55
C LYS A 239 51.88 -20.93 -24.09
N LYS A 240 52.08 -20.33 -22.88
CA LYS A 240 53.41 -20.08 -22.32
C LYS A 240 54.16 -21.38 -22.03
N ASN A 241 53.50 -22.41 -21.51
CA ASN A 241 54.15 -23.71 -21.22
C ASN A 241 54.51 -24.50 -22.47
N LYS A 242 53.89 -24.21 -23.63
CA LYS A 242 54.24 -24.84 -24.93
C LYS A 242 55.45 -24.16 -25.63
N LEU A 243 55.81 -22.96 -25.21
CA LEU A 243 56.91 -22.16 -25.77
C LEU A 243 58.21 -22.29 -24.98
N ASN A 244 58.19 -22.92 -23.82
CA ASN A 244 59.35 -23.31 -23.02
C ASN A 244 59.65 -24.82 -23.20
#